data_3bb570ee7c40325b986cb084b589ce20
#
_entry.id   3bb570ee7c40325b986cb084b589ce20
#
_cell.length_a   1.000
_cell.length_b   1.000
_cell.length_c   1.000
_cell.angle_alpha   90.00
_cell.angle_beta   90.00
_cell.angle_gamma   90.00
#
_symmetry.space_group_name_H-M   'P 1'
#
loop_
_entity.id
_entity.type
_entity.pdbx_description
1 polymer ?
#
loop_
_entity_poly.entity_id
_entity_poly.type
_entity_poly.pdbx_seq_one_letter_code
_entity_poly.pdbx_strand_id
1 'polypeptide(L)'
;MLLQDGSSFALHDELAQVFAGRFTAVSPAAIELHVTYDLFNEQPCEIDIRPDVETERAFLPGSHTLEDTLLLADAGYFDLDYFEQVAQDGGYFLIRANKNINPIVTSAYCAGIELKEKNIKIKTLLDKFASQPLELTVRWKKNGPEYRLIYLPNEKRPVFLVTNLKEAQFSFDELLDIYATRWQIELFFKELKSWNNLKGFITRDPHIAESLVWLSILQTLIKRFICHSAAGMFKCAISTFRASKCSYLWLDDILDCIEQTRCSHKIHRVFELLAVNCKRQSIEKNNDICRFKIGSHTVCVP
;
A
#
# COMPACT_ATOMS: atom_id res chain seq x y z
N MET A 1 8.27 5.30 5.13
CA MET A 1 6.92 5.46 4.53
C MET A 1 6.23 4.11 4.56
N LEU A 2 5.02 4.07 5.11
CA LEU A 2 4.25 2.84 5.25
C LEU A 2 3.01 2.88 4.34
N LEU A 3 2.69 1.73 3.76
CA LEU A 3 1.49 1.51 2.98
C LEU A 3 0.59 0.56 3.77
N GLN A 4 -0.70 0.87 3.85
CA GLN A 4 -1.69 0.01 4.49
C GLN A 4 -2.72 -0.43 3.47
N ASP A 5 -2.93 -1.74 3.35
CA ASP A 5 -3.96 -2.29 2.45
C ASP A 5 -4.38 -3.70 2.90
N GLY A 6 -5.55 -4.13 2.45
CA GLY A 6 -6.09 -5.46 2.69
C GLY A 6 -6.31 -6.24 1.40
N SER A 7 -6.24 -7.56 1.48
CA SER A 7 -6.51 -8.40 0.31
C SER A 7 -7.13 -9.72 0.69
N SER A 8 -8.33 -9.99 0.13
CA SER A 8 -9.11 -11.19 0.44
C SER A 8 -8.77 -12.38 -0.46
N PHE A 9 -8.90 -13.57 0.10
CA PHE A 9 -8.69 -14.87 -0.57
C PHE A 9 -9.83 -15.80 -0.22
N ALA A 10 -10.48 -16.39 -1.24
CA ALA A 10 -11.48 -17.40 -1.04
C ALA A 10 -10.87 -18.69 -0.49
N LEU A 11 -11.58 -19.30 0.45
CA LEU A 11 -11.27 -20.61 1.02
C LEU A 11 -12.36 -21.63 0.64
N HIS A 12 -12.18 -22.89 1.07
CA HIS A 12 -13.20 -23.90 0.93
C HIS A 12 -14.45 -23.54 1.76
N ASP A 13 -15.64 -23.65 1.19
CA ASP A 13 -16.91 -23.17 1.76
C ASP A 13 -17.20 -23.72 3.18
N GLU A 14 -16.77 -24.95 3.49
CA GLU A 14 -16.92 -25.55 4.83
C GLU A 14 -16.17 -24.78 5.93
N LEU A 15 -15.24 -23.89 5.58
CA LEU A 15 -14.51 -23.05 6.52
C LEU A 15 -15.25 -21.76 6.91
N ALA A 16 -16.46 -21.53 6.38
CA ALA A 16 -17.24 -20.31 6.61
C ALA A 16 -17.56 -20.04 8.10
N GLN A 17 -17.61 -21.08 8.95
CA GLN A 17 -17.83 -20.91 10.39
C GLN A 17 -16.65 -20.26 11.11
N VAL A 18 -15.43 -20.44 10.60
CA VAL A 18 -14.19 -19.89 11.19
C VAL A 18 -13.75 -18.64 10.41
N PHE A 19 -13.79 -18.70 9.09
CA PHE A 19 -13.38 -17.63 8.18
C PHE A 19 -14.56 -17.18 7.34
N ALA A 20 -15.48 -16.44 7.96
CA ALA A 20 -16.65 -15.92 7.25
C ALA A 20 -16.24 -14.94 6.13
N GLY A 21 -16.77 -15.14 4.92
CA GLY A 21 -16.55 -14.27 3.78
C GLY A 21 -17.58 -13.14 3.70
N ARG A 22 -17.18 -11.96 3.27
CA ARG A 22 -18.02 -10.77 3.08
C ARG A 22 -19.09 -10.99 2.01
N PHE A 23 -18.75 -11.75 0.96
CA PHE A 23 -19.62 -12.03 -0.18
C PHE A 23 -20.13 -13.48 -0.13
N THR A 24 -21.03 -13.78 0.79
CA THR A 24 -21.52 -15.13 1.10
C THR A 24 -22.09 -15.90 -0.10
N ALA A 25 -22.65 -15.23 -1.10
CA ALA A 25 -23.19 -15.85 -2.31
C ALA A 25 -22.10 -16.32 -3.30
N VAL A 26 -20.89 -15.76 -3.23
CA VAL A 26 -19.79 -16.04 -4.17
C VAL A 26 -18.62 -16.73 -3.46
N SER A 27 -18.36 -16.37 -2.23
CA SER A 27 -17.27 -16.89 -1.40
C SER A 27 -17.74 -16.89 0.05
N PRO A 28 -18.43 -17.95 0.50
CA PRO A 28 -18.92 -18.08 1.88
C PRO A 28 -17.79 -18.03 2.90
N ALA A 29 -16.64 -18.59 2.54
CA ALA A 29 -15.43 -18.57 3.36
C ALA A 29 -14.32 -17.78 2.68
N ALA A 30 -13.72 -16.83 3.39
CA ALA A 30 -12.59 -16.05 2.92
C ALA A 30 -11.73 -15.54 4.09
N ILE A 31 -10.44 -15.49 3.84
CA ILE A 31 -9.46 -14.81 4.69
C ILE A 31 -9.13 -13.46 4.04
N GLU A 32 -9.00 -12.43 4.86
CA GLU A 32 -8.38 -11.16 4.49
C GLU A 32 -7.01 -11.02 5.16
N LEU A 33 -6.01 -10.66 4.37
CA LEU A 33 -4.70 -10.27 4.86
C LEU A 33 -4.67 -8.75 4.95
N HIS A 34 -4.47 -8.22 6.16
CA HIS A 34 -4.17 -6.81 6.38
C HIS A 34 -2.67 -6.66 6.51
N VAL A 35 -2.09 -5.77 5.72
CA VAL A 35 -0.63 -5.63 5.64
C VAL A 35 -0.23 -4.17 5.80
N THR A 36 0.66 -3.91 6.75
CA THR A 36 1.46 -2.69 6.80
C THR A 36 2.79 -2.96 6.10
N TYR A 37 3.07 -2.24 5.03
CA TYR A 37 4.21 -2.47 4.14
C TYR A 37 5.17 -1.30 4.14
N ASP A 38 6.47 -1.55 4.43
CA ASP A 38 7.50 -0.53 4.30
C ASP A 38 7.93 -0.41 2.83
N LEU A 39 7.63 0.76 2.25
CA LEU A 39 7.93 1.05 0.86
C LEU A 39 9.43 1.05 0.56
N PHE A 40 10.27 1.54 1.49
CA PHE A 40 11.71 1.70 1.25
C PHE A 40 12.49 0.40 1.39
N ASN A 41 12.09 -0.41 2.37
CA ASN A 41 12.66 -1.73 2.56
C ASN A 41 11.99 -2.79 1.67
N GLU A 42 10.93 -2.42 0.94
CA GLU A 42 10.14 -3.28 0.06
C GLU A 42 9.66 -4.57 0.75
N GLN A 43 9.24 -4.48 2.02
CA GLN A 43 8.82 -5.64 2.81
C GLN A 43 7.64 -5.32 3.73
N PRO A 44 6.80 -6.31 4.08
CA PRO A 44 5.78 -6.13 5.11
C PRO A 44 6.44 -5.98 6.47
N CYS A 45 5.92 -5.05 7.30
CA CYS A 45 6.31 -4.86 8.69
C CYS A 45 5.34 -5.58 9.62
N GLU A 46 4.06 -5.61 9.25
CA GLU A 46 2.98 -6.20 10.03
C GLU A 46 2.01 -6.92 9.10
N ILE A 47 1.56 -8.08 9.51
CA ILE A 47 0.59 -8.89 8.75
C ILE A 47 -0.42 -9.48 9.73
N ASP A 48 -1.69 -9.18 9.53
CA ASP A 48 -2.82 -9.80 10.21
C ASP A 48 -3.61 -10.69 9.26
N ILE A 49 -3.98 -11.88 9.75
CA ILE A 49 -4.85 -12.82 9.04
C ILE A 49 -6.19 -12.85 9.75
N ARG A 50 -7.27 -12.47 9.06
CA ARG A 50 -8.61 -12.35 9.65
C ARG A 50 -9.69 -12.88 8.71
N PRO A 51 -10.90 -13.20 9.26
CA PRO A 51 -12.07 -13.40 8.43
C PRO A 51 -12.40 -12.13 7.61
N ASP A 52 -12.80 -12.28 6.34
CA ASP A 52 -13.07 -11.18 5.39
C ASP A 52 -14.26 -10.27 5.77
N VAL A 53 -14.90 -10.51 6.88
CA VAL A 53 -16.03 -9.70 7.40
C VAL A 53 -15.58 -8.58 8.34
N GLU A 54 -14.34 -8.58 8.79
CA GLU A 54 -13.83 -7.56 9.71
C GLU A 54 -13.60 -6.22 9.00
N THR A 55 -13.63 -5.11 9.76
CA THR A 55 -13.46 -3.78 9.20
C THR A 55 -11.98 -3.44 9.03
N GLU A 56 -11.58 -3.01 7.84
CA GLU A 56 -10.19 -2.62 7.51
C GLU A 56 -9.60 -1.61 8.50
N ARG A 57 -10.41 -0.70 9.07
CA ARG A 57 -9.96 0.32 10.03
C ARG A 57 -9.41 -0.25 11.34
N ALA A 58 -9.84 -1.45 11.74
CA ALA A 58 -9.36 -2.12 12.94
C ALA A 58 -7.87 -2.51 12.84
N PHE A 59 -7.32 -2.53 11.62
CA PHE A 59 -5.95 -2.94 11.32
C PHE A 59 -5.05 -1.76 10.91
N LEU A 60 -5.47 -0.53 11.21
CA LEU A 60 -4.58 0.61 11.11
C LEU A 60 -3.44 0.48 12.13
N PRO A 61 -2.18 0.79 11.75
CA PRO A 61 -1.05 0.76 12.68
C PRO A 61 -1.28 1.74 13.83
N GLY A 62 -0.75 1.45 15.02
CA GLY A 62 -0.88 2.35 16.16
C GLY A 62 -0.32 3.74 15.83
N SER A 63 -1.08 4.82 16.11
CA SER A 63 -0.68 6.19 15.75
C SER A 63 0.70 6.58 16.28
N HIS A 64 1.05 6.08 17.48
CA HIS A 64 2.36 6.31 18.11
C HIS A 64 3.55 5.68 17.36
N THR A 65 3.30 4.69 16.50
CA THR A 65 4.35 4.08 15.65
C THR A 65 4.63 4.89 14.38
N LEU A 66 3.83 5.92 14.13
CA LEU A 66 3.90 6.75 12.93
C LEU A 66 4.65 8.08 13.13
N GLU A 67 5.32 8.29 14.26
CA GLU A 67 6.14 9.50 14.45
C GLU A 67 7.13 9.65 13.27
N ASP A 68 7.19 10.85 12.68
CA ASP A 68 7.99 11.17 11.48
C ASP A 68 7.76 10.22 10.28
N THR A 69 6.65 9.50 10.26
CA THR A 69 6.33 8.51 9.22
C THR A 69 5.05 8.89 8.48
N LEU A 70 5.06 8.75 7.15
CA LEU A 70 3.89 8.93 6.29
C LEU A 70 3.20 7.60 6.04
N LEU A 71 1.91 7.52 6.39
CA LEU A 71 1.02 6.41 6.09
C LEU A 71 0.21 6.70 4.83
N LEU A 72 0.24 5.78 3.86
CA LEU A 72 -0.62 5.78 2.68
C LEU A 72 -1.65 4.65 2.80
N ALA A 73 -2.93 4.95 2.57
CA ALA A 73 -3.97 3.92 2.57
C ALA A 73 -5.13 4.26 1.62
N ASP A 74 -5.96 3.26 1.34
CA ASP A 74 -7.18 3.43 0.53
C ASP A 74 -8.35 3.94 1.39
N ALA A 75 -9.50 4.15 0.75
CA ALA A 75 -10.70 4.70 1.33
C ALA A 75 -11.35 3.81 2.41
N GLY A 76 -11.05 2.53 2.45
CA GLY A 76 -11.46 1.61 3.52
C GLY A 76 -10.90 2.00 4.88
N TYR A 77 -9.73 2.60 4.90
CA TYR A 77 -9.01 3.03 6.09
C TYR A 77 -9.30 4.48 6.52
N PHE A 78 -10.27 5.15 5.89
CA PHE A 78 -10.61 6.53 6.21
C PHE A 78 -11.27 6.64 7.60
N ASP A 79 -10.57 7.24 8.57
CA ASP A 79 -11.03 7.45 9.94
C ASP A 79 -10.53 8.79 10.50
N LEU A 80 -11.45 9.69 10.85
CA LEU A 80 -11.12 11.04 11.29
C LEU A 80 -10.52 11.10 12.69
N ASP A 81 -10.94 10.24 13.58
CA ASP A 81 -10.44 10.21 14.96
C ASP A 81 -9.01 9.64 14.96
N TYR A 82 -8.75 8.66 14.09
CA TYR A 82 -7.39 8.17 13.85
C TYR A 82 -6.47 9.23 13.24
N PHE A 83 -6.95 10.02 12.28
CA PHE A 83 -6.16 11.11 11.68
C PHE A 83 -5.73 12.16 12.72
N GLU A 84 -6.63 12.47 13.66
CA GLU A 84 -6.33 13.39 14.75
C GLU A 84 -5.26 12.80 15.68
N GLN A 85 -5.32 11.52 16.03
CA GLN A 85 -4.31 10.83 16.82
C GLN A 85 -2.96 10.79 16.12
N VAL A 86 -2.90 10.41 14.84
CA VAL A 86 -1.66 10.42 14.05
C VAL A 86 -1.02 11.81 14.04
N ALA A 87 -1.81 12.86 13.85
CA ALA A 87 -1.28 14.23 13.85
C ALA A 87 -0.77 14.67 15.24
N GLN A 88 -1.42 14.24 16.32
CA GLN A 88 -0.98 14.50 17.71
C GLN A 88 0.33 13.77 18.04
N ASP A 89 0.50 12.56 17.52
CA ASP A 89 1.69 11.73 17.72
C ASP A 89 2.85 12.10 16.75
N GLY A 90 2.72 13.19 15.98
CA GLY A 90 3.78 13.66 15.07
C GLY A 90 3.89 12.86 13.76
N GLY A 91 2.90 12.03 13.45
CA GLY A 91 2.83 11.27 12.22
C GLY A 91 2.16 12.02 11.07
N TYR A 92 2.29 11.45 9.87
CA TYR A 92 1.70 11.98 8.65
C TYR A 92 0.85 10.93 7.95
N PHE A 93 -0.17 11.37 7.24
CA PHE A 93 -1.00 10.49 6.43
C PHE A 93 -1.36 11.13 5.09
N LEU A 94 -1.59 10.28 4.07
CA LEU A 94 -2.17 10.63 2.79
C LEU A 94 -3.11 9.50 2.39
N ILE A 95 -4.40 9.69 2.61
CA ILE A 95 -5.41 8.64 2.53
C ILE A 95 -6.51 9.05 1.59
N ARG A 96 -6.98 8.11 0.78
CA ARG A 96 -8.12 8.32 -0.08
C ARG A 96 -9.39 8.40 0.75
N ALA A 97 -10.26 9.37 0.43
CA ALA A 97 -11.59 9.47 1.03
C ALA A 97 -12.67 8.88 0.12
N ASN A 98 -13.78 8.51 0.72
CA ASN A 98 -14.96 8.05 -0.01
C ASN A 98 -15.60 9.19 -0.80
N LYS A 99 -16.24 8.88 -1.93
CA LYS A 99 -16.93 9.86 -2.79
C LYS A 99 -18.08 10.62 -2.11
N ASN A 100 -18.58 10.10 -1.01
CA ASN A 100 -19.74 10.66 -0.30
C ASN A 100 -19.36 11.64 0.82
N ILE A 101 -18.08 11.99 0.97
CA ILE A 101 -17.66 12.99 1.95
C ILE A 101 -18.33 14.34 1.68
N ASN A 102 -18.58 15.08 2.76
CA ASN A 102 -19.16 16.42 2.65
C ASN A 102 -18.63 17.36 3.75
N PRO A 103 -17.29 17.56 3.84
CA PRO A 103 -16.69 18.49 4.79
C PRO A 103 -17.04 19.93 4.45
N ILE A 104 -16.72 20.84 5.39
CA ILE A 104 -16.76 22.29 5.18
C ILE A 104 -15.41 22.69 4.55
N VAL A 105 -15.48 23.37 3.42
CA VAL A 105 -14.30 23.94 2.73
C VAL A 105 -14.02 25.31 3.34
N THR A 106 -12.83 25.49 3.94
CA THR A 106 -12.42 26.78 4.54
C THR A 106 -11.61 27.63 3.58
N SER A 107 -10.84 26.99 2.68
CA SER A 107 -10.21 27.64 1.53
C SER A 107 -10.16 26.69 0.33
N ALA A 108 -10.12 27.22 -0.87
CA ALA A 108 -10.10 26.47 -2.11
C ALA A 108 -9.21 27.15 -3.14
N TYR A 109 -8.41 26.33 -3.85
CA TYR A 109 -7.55 26.77 -4.96
C TYR A 109 -7.82 25.93 -6.19
N CYS A 110 -7.84 26.60 -7.35
CA CYS A 110 -7.90 25.99 -8.66
C CYS A 110 -6.73 26.48 -9.49
N ALA A 111 -5.84 25.59 -9.94
CA ALA A 111 -4.62 25.94 -10.66
C ALA A 111 -3.79 27.05 -9.97
N GLY A 112 -3.68 27.00 -8.64
CA GLY A 112 -2.95 27.98 -7.83
C GLY A 112 -3.70 29.31 -7.57
N ILE A 113 -4.91 29.49 -8.11
CA ILE A 113 -5.72 30.68 -7.91
C ILE A 113 -6.73 30.44 -6.79
N GLU A 114 -6.74 31.28 -5.77
CA GLU A 114 -7.69 31.21 -4.67
C GLU A 114 -9.10 31.52 -5.13
N LEU A 115 -10.04 30.64 -4.80
CA LEU A 115 -11.46 30.81 -5.07
C LEU A 115 -12.13 31.66 -3.98
N LYS A 116 -13.21 32.33 -4.33
CA LYS A 116 -13.98 33.20 -3.40
C LYS A 116 -14.85 32.38 -2.42
N GLU A 117 -15.17 31.17 -2.78
CA GLU A 117 -16.02 30.24 -2.04
C GLU A 117 -15.33 29.76 -0.75
N LYS A 118 -15.83 30.24 0.40
CA LYS A 118 -15.32 29.85 1.73
C LYS A 118 -16.45 29.46 2.66
N ASN A 119 -16.16 28.56 3.60
CA ASN A 119 -17.12 28.08 4.62
C ASN A 119 -18.39 27.45 4.03
N ILE A 120 -18.26 26.77 2.91
CA ILE A 120 -19.36 26.05 2.24
C ILE A 120 -19.08 24.53 2.25
N LYS A 121 -20.10 23.73 2.04
CA LYS A 121 -19.96 22.29 1.89
C LYS A 121 -19.30 21.95 0.55
N ILE A 122 -18.42 20.91 0.55
CA ILE A 122 -17.70 20.51 -0.66
C ILE A 122 -18.64 20.17 -1.82
N LYS A 123 -19.79 19.57 -1.57
CA LYS A 123 -20.77 19.28 -2.62
C LYS A 123 -21.25 20.54 -3.33
N THR A 124 -21.53 21.61 -2.58
CA THR A 124 -21.91 22.92 -3.15
C THR A 124 -20.79 23.57 -3.96
N LEU A 125 -19.52 23.37 -3.56
CA LEU A 125 -18.37 23.81 -4.34
C LEU A 125 -18.27 23.03 -5.66
N LEU A 126 -18.42 21.71 -5.58
CA LEU A 126 -18.32 20.83 -6.75
C LEU A 126 -19.46 21.01 -7.75
N ASP A 127 -20.63 21.54 -7.36
CA ASP A 127 -21.68 21.93 -8.30
C ASP A 127 -21.18 22.95 -9.34
N LYS A 128 -20.14 23.74 -8.98
CA LYS A 128 -19.54 24.75 -9.86
C LYS A 128 -18.23 24.32 -10.50
N PHE A 129 -17.43 23.50 -9.80
CA PHE A 129 -16.04 23.21 -10.15
C PHE A 129 -15.75 21.72 -10.34
N ALA A 130 -16.76 20.87 -10.56
CA ALA A 130 -16.60 19.41 -10.64
C ALA A 130 -15.63 18.91 -11.73
N SER A 131 -15.39 19.70 -12.77
CA SER A 131 -14.52 19.32 -13.90
C SER A 131 -13.05 19.73 -13.74
N GLN A 132 -12.70 20.42 -12.64
CA GLN A 132 -11.36 20.95 -12.43
C GLN A 132 -10.69 20.32 -11.21
N PRO A 133 -9.36 20.05 -11.26
CA PRO A 133 -8.62 19.69 -10.06
C PRO A 133 -8.63 20.84 -9.05
N LEU A 134 -8.85 20.49 -7.78
CA LEU A 134 -8.92 21.47 -6.69
C LEU A 134 -8.01 21.07 -5.55
N GLU A 135 -7.40 22.07 -4.95
CA GLU A 135 -6.72 21.96 -3.67
C GLU A 135 -7.52 22.71 -2.61
N LEU A 136 -7.91 22.01 -1.56
CA LEU A 136 -8.86 22.50 -0.58
C LEU A 136 -8.29 22.37 0.83
N THR A 137 -8.60 23.35 1.69
CA THR A 137 -8.52 23.16 3.14
C THR A 137 -9.93 22.87 3.64
N VAL A 138 -10.07 21.78 4.40
CA VAL A 138 -11.38 21.29 4.84
C VAL A 138 -11.40 20.92 6.30
N ARG A 139 -12.59 21.01 6.92
CA ARG A 139 -12.87 20.51 8.26
C ARG A 139 -14.20 19.77 8.30
N TRP A 140 -14.27 18.70 9.09
CA TRP A 140 -15.50 17.91 9.23
C TRP A 140 -16.41 18.42 10.36
N LYS A 141 -15.82 18.94 11.45
CA LYS A 141 -16.53 19.52 12.60
C LYS A 141 -16.27 21.03 12.65
N LYS A 142 -17.21 21.84 13.16
CA LYS A 142 -17.12 23.32 13.19
C LYS A 142 -15.82 23.82 13.86
N ASN A 143 -15.39 23.16 14.91
CA ASN A 143 -14.16 23.50 15.67
C ASN A 143 -13.13 22.36 15.61
N GLY A 144 -13.21 21.48 14.60
CA GLY A 144 -12.26 20.39 14.42
C GLY A 144 -11.00 20.82 13.66
N PRO A 145 -10.02 19.90 13.57
CA PRO A 145 -8.80 20.14 12.83
C PRO A 145 -9.09 20.37 11.34
N GLU A 146 -8.23 21.16 10.72
CA GLU A 146 -8.23 21.36 9.28
C GLU A 146 -7.26 20.40 8.61
N TYR A 147 -7.69 19.85 7.48
CA TYR A 147 -6.91 18.96 6.65
C TYR A 147 -6.84 19.48 5.23
N ARG A 148 -5.75 19.20 4.56
CA ARG A 148 -5.61 19.44 3.13
C ARG A 148 -6.33 18.34 2.37
N LEU A 149 -7.11 18.69 1.36
CA LEU A 149 -7.85 17.76 0.52
C LEU A 149 -7.55 18.07 -0.94
N ILE A 150 -7.08 17.07 -1.66
CA ILE A 150 -6.86 17.11 -3.11
C ILE A 150 -8.08 16.48 -3.79
N TYR A 151 -8.70 17.21 -4.69
CA TYR A 151 -9.78 16.72 -5.53
C TYR A 151 -9.31 16.58 -6.97
N LEU A 152 -9.47 15.36 -7.52
CA LEU A 152 -9.23 15.08 -8.93
C LEU A 152 -10.54 14.69 -9.60
N PRO A 153 -10.96 15.43 -10.64
CA PRO A 153 -12.12 15.07 -11.42
C PRO A 153 -11.90 13.77 -12.17
N ASN A 154 -12.90 12.93 -12.19
CA ASN A 154 -12.95 11.74 -13.04
C ASN A 154 -14.43 11.46 -13.33
N GLU A 155 -14.77 11.20 -14.58
CA GLU A 155 -16.14 10.98 -15.03
C GLU A 155 -16.85 9.84 -14.29
N LYS A 156 -16.12 8.77 -13.96
CA LYS A 156 -16.69 7.60 -13.29
C LYS A 156 -16.57 7.65 -11.78
N ARG A 157 -15.42 8.04 -11.26
CA ARG A 157 -15.11 8.03 -9.82
C ARG A 157 -14.12 9.14 -9.46
N PRO A 158 -14.57 10.28 -9.00
CA PRO A 158 -13.68 11.33 -8.52
C PRO A 158 -12.78 10.83 -7.39
N VAL A 159 -11.55 11.33 -7.32
CA VAL A 159 -10.60 10.98 -6.30
C VAL A 159 -10.51 12.13 -5.30
N PHE A 160 -10.60 11.79 -4.01
CA PHE A 160 -10.37 12.69 -2.90
C PHE A 160 -9.21 12.13 -2.07
N LEU A 161 -8.12 12.88 -1.95
CA LEU A 161 -7.01 12.54 -1.07
C LEU A 161 -6.99 13.52 0.10
N VAL A 162 -6.92 13.00 1.32
CA VAL A 162 -6.88 13.78 2.56
C VAL A 162 -5.55 13.59 3.24
N THR A 163 -4.95 14.69 3.72
CA THR A 163 -3.62 14.67 4.34
C THR A 163 -3.47 15.79 5.38
N ASN A 164 -2.56 15.59 6.33
CA ASN A 164 -2.05 16.63 7.21
C ASN A 164 -0.72 17.25 6.74
N LEU A 165 -0.19 16.82 5.58
CA LEU A 165 0.98 17.42 4.96
C LEU A 165 0.67 18.83 4.46
N LYS A 166 1.55 19.80 4.76
CA LYS A 166 1.36 21.20 4.41
C LYS A 166 1.83 21.49 2.97
N GLU A 167 1.17 22.46 2.32
CA GLU A 167 1.53 22.90 0.97
C GLU A 167 3.00 23.38 0.86
N ALA A 168 3.50 24.05 1.88
CA ALA A 168 4.91 24.50 1.94
C ALA A 168 5.93 23.35 1.93
N GLN A 169 5.50 22.10 2.22
CA GLN A 169 6.35 20.93 2.25
C GLN A 169 6.22 20.09 0.99
N PHE A 170 5.01 19.97 0.46
CA PHE A 170 4.67 19.13 -0.70
C PHE A 170 3.67 19.84 -1.59
N SER A 171 4.02 20.02 -2.85
CA SER A 171 3.15 20.53 -3.90
C SER A 171 1.98 19.57 -4.18
N PHE A 172 1.00 20.04 -4.93
CA PHE A 172 -0.13 19.23 -5.40
C PHE A 172 0.34 17.99 -6.20
N ASP A 173 1.25 18.18 -7.16
CA ASP A 173 1.71 17.11 -8.04
C ASP A 173 2.56 16.08 -7.28
N GLU A 174 3.40 16.53 -6.34
CA GLU A 174 4.18 15.64 -5.46
C GLU A 174 3.29 14.73 -4.61
N LEU A 175 2.17 15.24 -4.10
CA LEU A 175 1.22 14.39 -3.35
C LEU A 175 0.58 13.32 -4.23
N LEU A 176 0.32 13.62 -5.50
CA LEU A 176 -0.20 12.62 -6.45
C LEU A 176 0.84 11.54 -6.76
N ASP A 177 2.09 11.93 -6.98
CA ASP A 177 3.19 10.99 -7.21
C ASP A 177 3.44 10.12 -5.98
N ILE A 178 3.44 10.70 -4.78
CA ILE A 178 3.54 9.95 -3.52
C ILE A 178 2.39 8.95 -3.41
N TYR A 179 1.14 9.37 -3.62
CA TYR A 179 -0.01 8.47 -3.50
C TYR A 179 0.01 7.34 -4.53
N ALA A 180 0.54 7.60 -5.74
CA ALA A 180 0.70 6.58 -6.76
C ALA A 180 1.62 5.43 -6.30
N THR A 181 2.57 5.68 -5.38
CA THR A 181 3.43 4.63 -4.83
C THR A 181 2.67 3.59 -4.00
N ARG A 182 1.45 3.91 -3.52
CA ARG A 182 0.59 2.95 -2.83
C ARG A 182 0.37 1.67 -3.64
N TRP A 183 0.41 1.76 -4.99
CA TRP A 183 0.29 0.58 -5.86
C TRP A 183 1.32 -0.52 -5.58
N GLN A 184 2.43 -0.22 -4.90
CA GLN A 184 3.46 -1.22 -4.59
C GLN A 184 2.96 -2.33 -3.67
N ILE A 185 2.03 -2.03 -2.74
CA ILE A 185 1.44 -3.06 -1.89
C ILE A 185 0.51 -4.00 -2.69
N GLU A 186 -0.17 -3.49 -3.72
CA GLU A 186 -0.97 -4.32 -4.62
C GLU A 186 -0.10 -5.30 -5.44
N LEU A 187 1.13 -4.90 -5.80
CA LEU A 187 2.10 -5.80 -6.42
C LEU A 187 2.55 -6.90 -5.47
N PHE A 188 2.72 -6.60 -4.17
CA PHE A 188 2.99 -7.60 -3.15
C PHE A 188 1.86 -8.63 -3.05
N PHE A 189 0.61 -8.19 -2.95
CA PHE A 189 -0.54 -9.11 -2.97
C PHE A 189 -0.64 -9.92 -4.26
N LYS A 190 -0.33 -9.30 -5.41
CA LYS A 190 -0.30 -10.01 -6.69
C LYS A 190 0.78 -11.08 -6.73
N GLU A 191 1.94 -10.83 -6.11
CA GLU A 191 3.01 -11.80 -5.96
C GLU A 191 2.54 -13.00 -5.12
N LEU A 192 1.94 -12.75 -3.95
CA LEU A 192 1.35 -13.77 -3.10
C LEU A 192 0.29 -14.61 -3.84
N LYS A 193 -0.65 -13.97 -4.52
CA LYS A 193 -1.77 -14.62 -5.20
C LYS A 193 -1.35 -15.44 -6.42
N SER A 194 -0.40 -14.93 -7.20
CA SER A 194 -0.09 -15.50 -8.51
C SER A 194 1.03 -16.53 -8.48
N TRP A 195 2.00 -16.39 -7.56
CA TRP A 195 3.24 -17.17 -7.60
C TRP A 195 3.50 -18.02 -6.36
N ASN A 196 2.68 -17.88 -5.34
CA ASN A 196 2.78 -18.64 -4.09
C ASN A 196 1.49 -19.42 -3.77
N ASN A 197 0.65 -19.66 -4.76
CA ASN A 197 -0.52 -20.55 -4.73
C ASN A 197 -1.58 -20.23 -3.66
N LEU A 198 -1.67 -18.97 -3.18
CA LEU A 198 -2.69 -18.59 -2.21
C LEU A 198 -4.15 -18.78 -2.69
N LYS A 199 -4.37 -19.07 -3.97
CA LYS A 199 -5.71 -19.28 -4.56
C LYS A 199 -6.18 -20.74 -4.61
N GLY A 200 -5.36 -21.69 -4.15
CA GLY A 200 -5.58 -23.10 -4.45
C GLY A 200 -5.78 -24.02 -3.25
N PHE A 201 -6.08 -23.49 -2.07
CA PHE A 201 -6.26 -24.32 -0.89
C PHE A 201 -7.62 -25.02 -0.91
N ILE A 202 -7.58 -26.34 -1.06
CA ILE A 202 -8.76 -27.21 -1.03
C ILE A 202 -8.99 -27.86 0.33
N THR A 203 -8.18 -27.50 1.34
CA THR A 203 -8.32 -28.03 2.69
C THR A 203 -9.63 -27.59 3.34
N ARG A 204 -10.19 -28.46 4.18
CA ARG A 204 -11.36 -28.18 5.01
C ARG A 204 -10.98 -27.97 6.48
N ASP A 205 -9.70 -28.08 6.81
CA ASP A 205 -9.16 -27.84 8.14
C ASP A 205 -8.71 -26.38 8.28
N PRO A 206 -9.25 -25.60 9.21
CA PRO A 206 -8.91 -24.18 9.37
C PRO A 206 -7.45 -23.96 9.78
N HIS A 207 -6.85 -24.85 10.56
CA HIS A 207 -5.46 -24.72 10.99
C HIS A 207 -4.50 -25.00 9.83
N ILE A 208 -4.85 -25.96 8.97
CA ILE A 208 -4.09 -26.22 7.76
C ILE A 208 -4.21 -25.02 6.80
N ALA A 209 -5.41 -24.46 6.62
CA ALA A 209 -5.63 -23.30 5.78
C ALA A 209 -4.76 -22.10 6.22
N GLU A 210 -4.80 -21.77 7.52
CA GLU A 210 -4.00 -20.70 8.09
C GLU A 210 -2.49 -20.95 7.95
N SER A 211 -2.05 -22.20 8.23
CA SER A 211 -0.66 -22.60 8.06
C SER A 211 -0.16 -22.45 6.61
N LEU A 212 -0.98 -22.78 5.63
CA LEU A 212 -0.66 -22.61 4.21
C LEU A 212 -0.55 -21.12 3.82
N VAL A 213 -1.37 -20.25 4.41
CA VAL A 213 -1.24 -18.80 4.22
C VAL A 213 0.11 -18.32 4.75
N TRP A 214 0.48 -18.68 5.99
CA TRP A 214 1.77 -18.32 6.58
C TRP A 214 2.96 -18.87 5.78
N LEU A 215 2.87 -20.10 5.27
CA LEU A 215 3.91 -20.69 4.40
C LEU A 215 4.06 -19.90 3.09
N SER A 216 2.96 -19.45 2.49
CA SER A 216 3.00 -18.62 1.27
C SER A 216 3.63 -17.25 1.52
N ILE A 217 3.35 -16.64 2.68
CA ILE A 217 4.00 -15.40 3.12
C ILE A 217 5.49 -15.62 3.31
N LEU A 218 5.88 -16.64 4.07
CA LEU A 218 7.28 -16.98 4.33
C LEU A 218 8.05 -17.24 3.03
N GLN A 219 7.47 -17.99 2.11
CA GLN A 219 8.06 -18.24 0.79
C GLN A 219 8.29 -16.92 0.02
N THR A 220 7.33 -15.99 0.08
CA THR A 220 7.47 -14.66 -0.55
C THR A 220 8.61 -13.87 0.07
N LEU A 221 8.70 -13.86 1.40
CA LEU A 221 9.77 -13.16 2.13
C LEU A 221 11.15 -13.73 1.80
N ILE A 222 11.29 -15.05 1.75
CA ILE A 222 12.55 -15.71 1.37
C ILE A 222 12.95 -15.32 -0.06
N LYS A 223 12.04 -15.37 -1.02
CA LYS A 223 12.30 -14.95 -2.41
C LYS A 223 12.73 -13.49 -2.48
N ARG A 224 12.07 -12.59 -1.74
CA ARG A 224 12.43 -11.18 -1.67
C ARG A 224 13.81 -10.97 -1.05
N PHE A 225 14.11 -11.65 0.05
CA PHE A 225 15.44 -11.61 0.67
C PHE A 225 16.54 -12.00 -0.31
N ILE A 226 16.35 -13.07 -1.10
CA ILE A 226 17.29 -13.50 -2.14
C ILE A 226 17.45 -12.41 -3.22
N CYS A 227 16.34 -11.80 -3.66
CA CYS A 227 16.36 -10.70 -4.63
C CYS A 227 17.12 -9.47 -4.12
N HIS A 228 16.88 -9.06 -2.87
CA HIS A 228 17.58 -7.92 -2.25
C HIS A 228 19.06 -8.20 -2.06
N SER A 229 19.43 -9.43 -1.69
CA SER A 229 20.83 -9.86 -1.59
C SER A 229 21.53 -9.79 -2.95
N ALA A 230 20.88 -10.29 -4.01
CA ALA A 230 21.38 -10.18 -5.37
C ALA A 230 21.50 -8.74 -5.86
N ALA A 231 20.47 -7.90 -5.58
CA ALA A 231 20.48 -6.48 -5.91
C ALA A 231 21.64 -5.74 -5.24
N GLY A 232 21.91 -6.03 -3.97
CA GLY A 232 23.05 -5.46 -3.23
C GLY A 232 24.40 -5.89 -3.81
N MET A 233 24.56 -7.16 -4.17
CA MET A 233 25.80 -7.69 -4.76
C MET A 233 26.10 -7.08 -6.13
N PHE A 234 25.10 -7.00 -7.02
CA PHE A 234 25.26 -6.54 -8.39
C PHE A 234 24.95 -5.05 -8.58
N LYS A 235 24.61 -4.32 -7.50
CA LYS A 235 24.25 -2.88 -7.51
C LYS A 235 23.22 -2.54 -8.58
N CYS A 236 22.20 -3.37 -8.72
CA CYS A 236 21.12 -3.19 -9.69
C CYS A 236 19.76 -3.38 -9.03
N ALA A 237 18.73 -2.69 -9.51
CA ALA A 237 17.36 -2.89 -9.04
C ALA A 237 16.79 -4.18 -9.64
N ILE A 238 16.32 -5.10 -8.80
CA ILE A 238 15.70 -6.37 -9.19
C ILE A 238 14.19 -6.29 -8.91
N SER A 239 13.39 -6.77 -9.86
CA SER A 239 11.94 -6.92 -9.69
C SER A 239 11.63 -8.23 -8.97
N THR A 240 11.20 -8.15 -7.71
CA THR A 240 10.79 -9.32 -6.92
C THR A 240 9.65 -10.09 -7.58
N PHE A 241 8.71 -9.37 -8.21
CA PHE A 241 7.62 -9.98 -8.96
C PHE A 241 8.10 -10.83 -10.15
N ARG A 242 9.09 -10.35 -10.94
CA ARG A 242 9.68 -11.14 -12.03
C ARG A 242 10.46 -12.33 -11.51
N ALA A 243 11.24 -12.12 -10.46
CA ALA A 243 12.00 -13.19 -9.81
C ALA A 243 11.08 -14.28 -9.25
N SER A 244 9.98 -13.92 -8.61
CA SER A 244 8.96 -14.87 -8.14
C SER A 244 8.32 -15.65 -9.28
N LYS A 245 8.05 -14.99 -10.41
CA LYS A 245 7.50 -15.63 -11.61
C LYS A 245 8.42 -16.73 -12.17
N CYS A 246 9.74 -16.50 -12.14
CA CYS A 246 10.73 -17.47 -12.65
C CYS A 246 11.43 -18.26 -11.54
N SER A 247 10.86 -18.34 -10.33
CA SER A 247 11.50 -19.01 -9.19
C SER A 247 11.81 -20.49 -9.43
N TYR A 248 11.06 -21.17 -10.30
CA TYR A 248 11.31 -22.54 -10.72
C TYR A 248 12.67 -22.75 -11.42
N LEU A 249 13.32 -21.67 -11.91
CA LEU A 249 14.63 -21.74 -12.56
C LEU A 249 15.81 -21.66 -11.58
N TRP A 250 15.58 -21.20 -10.35
CA TRP A 250 16.67 -20.89 -9.44
C TRP A 250 16.45 -21.35 -7.99
N LEU A 251 15.21 -21.69 -7.62
CA LEU A 251 14.89 -22.04 -6.23
C LEU A 251 15.57 -23.33 -5.80
N ASP A 252 15.62 -24.34 -6.67
CA ASP A 252 16.26 -25.61 -6.38
C ASP A 252 17.76 -25.45 -6.13
N ASP A 253 18.46 -24.59 -6.89
CA ASP A 253 19.85 -24.26 -6.66
C ASP A 253 20.08 -23.63 -5.27
N ILE A 254 19.12 -22.83 -4.76
CA ILE A 254 19.19 -22.27 -3.41
C ILE A 254 18.92 -23.34 -2.35
N LEU A 255 17.93 -24.22 -2.57
CA LEU A 255 17.65 -25.34 -1.65
C LEU A 255 18.86 -26.27 -1.54
N ASP A 256 19.48 -26.63 -2.65
CA ASP A 256 20.73 -27.41 -2.67
C ASP A 256 21.84 -26.72 -1.86
N CYS A 257 21.93 -25.38 -1.91
CA CYS A 257 22.94 -24.65 -1.15
C CYS A 257 22.68 -24.64 0.36
N ILE A 258 21.41 -24.75 0.78
CA ILE A 258 21.06 -24.87 2.21
C ILE A 258 21.46 -26.26 2.73
N GLU A 259 21.25 -27.30 1.92
CA GLU A 259 21.60 -28.70 2.29
C GLU A 259 23.10 -29.00 2.24
N GLN A 260 23.84 -28.34 1.34
CA GLN A 260 25.25 -28.58 1.09
C GLN A 260 26.11 -27.41 1.61
N THR A 261 27.06 -27.68 2.48
CA THR A 261 27.95 -26.69 3.11
C THR A 261 28.95 -25.97 2.17
N ARG A 262 28.98 -26.26 0.87
CA ARG A 262 29.94 -25.70 -0.10
C ARG A 262 29.30 -25.38 -1.45
N CYS A 263 28.46 -24.34 -1.48
CA CYS A 263 27.71 -23.95 -2.69
C CYS A 263 27.81 -22.49 -3.09
N SER A 264 28.85 -21.76 -2.68
CA SER A 264 29.01 -20.34 -2.98
C SER A 264 28.90 -20.00 -4.47
N HIS A 265 29.37 -20.88 -5.37
CA HIS A 265 29.28 -20.70 -6.81
C HIS A 265 27.82 -20.79 -7.34
N LYS A 266 27.00 -21.69 -6.77
CA LYS A 266 25.57 -21.79 -7.15
C LYS A 266 24.81 -20.54 -6.73
N ILE A 267 25.03 -20.04 -5.50
CA ILE A 267 24.43 -18.79 -5.03
C ILE A 267 24.82 -17.63 -5.94
N HIS A 268 26.10 -17.51 -6.30
CA HIS A 268 26.58 -16.47 -7.20
C HIS A 268 25.88 -16.53 -8.56
N ARG A 269 25.77 -17.74 -9.14
CA ARG A 269 25.05 -17.98 -10.40
C ARG A 269 23.58 -17.58 -10.32
N VAL A 270 22.89 -17.92 -9.22
CA VAL A 270 21.48 -17.50 -9.01
C VAL A 270 21.38 -15.97 -8.96
N PHE A 271 22.27 -15.32 -8.21
CA PHE A 271 22.25 -13.86 -8.10
C PHE A 271 22.55 -13.17 -9.45
N GLU A 272 23.48 -13.71 -10.24
CA GLU A 272 23.77 -13.24 -11.60
C GLU A 272 22.55 -13.42 -12.51
N LEU A 273 21.89 -14.60 -12.46
CA LEU A 273 20.67 -14.86 -13.22
C LEU A 273 19.58 -13.84 -12.88
N LEU A 274 19.37 -13.55 -11.60
CA LEU A 274 18.39 -12.56 -11.15
C LEU A 274 18.74 -11.14 -11.61
N ALA A 275 20.02 -10.76 -11.50
CA ALA A 275 20.49 -9.43 -11.90
C ALA A 275 20.34 -9.18 -13.41
N VAL A 276 20.53 -10.23 -14.24
CA VAL A 276 20.40 -10.13 -15.70
C VAL A 276 18.94 -10.19 -16.15
N ASN A 277 18.18 -11.20 -15.68
CA ASN A 277 16.84 -11.50 -16.23
C ASN A 277 15.70 -10.82 -15.50
N CYS A 278 15.89 -10.45 -14.24
CA CYS A 278 14.86 -9.86 -13.39
C CYS A 278 15.10 -8.37 -13.10
N LYS A 279 15.97 -7.71 -13.84
CA LYS A 279 16.24 -6.28 -13.69
C LYS A 279 14.94 -5.49 -13.77
N ARG A 280 14.74 -4.59 -12.81
CA ARG A 280 13.60 -3.66 -12.84
C ARG A 280 13.76 -2.74 -14.05
N GLN A 281 12.77 -2.71 -14.92
CA GLN A 281 12.75 -1.71 -15.99
C GLN A 281 12.42 -0.37 -15.33
N SER A 282 13.32 0.61 -15.50
CA SER A 282 12.94 2.00 -15.28
C SER A 282 11.82 2.29 -16.30
N ILE A 283 10.62 2.59 -15.81
CA ILE A 283 9.67 3.31 -16.63
C ILE A 283 10.38 4.65 -16.84
N GLU A 284 10.76 4.96 -18.08
CA GLU A 284 11.21 6.29 -18.49
C GLU A 284 10.03 7.27 -18.36
N LYS A 285 9.67 7.58 -17.13
CA LYS A 285 8.98 8.80 -16.76
C LYS A 285 10.07 9.68 -16.18
N ASN A 286 10.43 10.69 -16.96
CA ASN A 286 11.31 11.82 -16.65
C ASN A 286 12.19 11.64 -15.40
N ASN A 287 13.48 11.69 -15.60
CA ASN A 287 14.63 11.43 -14.73
C ASN A 287 14.68 12.16 -13.36
N ASP A 288 13.58 12.54 -12.80
CA ASP A 288 13.53 13.11 -11.44
C ASP A 288 13.11 12.02 -10.47
N ILE A 289 14.13 11.40 -9.85
CA ILE A 289 13.93 10.70 -8.59
C ILE A 289 13.33 11.74 -7.65
N CYS A 290 12.03 11.68 -7.46
CA CYS A 290 11.33 12.59 -6.56
C CYS A 290 11.88 12.37 -5.15
N ARG A 291 12.67 13.33 -4.68
CA ARG A 291 13.21 13.35 -3.33
C ARG A 291 12.28 14.18 -2.46
N PHE A 292 11.60 13.53 -1.55
CA PHE A 292 10.71 14.21 -0.60
C PHE A 292 11.37 14.27 0.78
N LYS A 293 11.18 15.37 1.51
CA LYS A 293 11.55 15.47 2.91
C LYS A 293 10.32 15.30 3.77
N ILE A 294 10.33 14.27 4.61
CA ILE A 294 9.32 14.02 5.64
C ILE A 294 10.04 14.07 6.97
N GLY A 295 9.70 15.05 7.83
CA GLY A 295 10.45 15.31 9.06
C GLY A 295 11.91 15.68 8.77
N SER A 296 12.85 15.04 9.45
CA SER A 296 14.30 15.20 9.25
C SER A 296 14.87 14.36 8.10
N HIS A 297 14.07 13.46 7.50
CA HIS A 297 14.53 12.48 6.51
C HIS A 297 14.21 12.91 5.08
N THR A 298 15.16 12.67 4.16
CA THR A 298 14.93 12.81 2.71
C THR A 298 14.41 11.49 2.18
N VAL A 299 13.21 11.51 1.61
CA VAL A 299 12.55 10.35 1.02
C VAL A 299 12.81 10.36 -0.48
N CYS A 300 13.39 9.28 -1.00
CA CYS A 300 13.52 9.05 -2.44
C CYS A 300 12.43 8.04 -2.85
N VAL A 301 11.49 8.46 -3.68
CA VAL A 301 10.50 7.56 -4.27
C VAL A 301 11.07 6.99 -5.55
N PRO A 302 11.08 5.65 -5.72
CA PRO A 302 11.64 4.97 -6.89
C PRO A 302 10.84 5.22 -8.16
#